data_50a719cd84a51749e5f354d4aeb77ea2
#
_entry.id   50a719cd84a51749e5f354d4aeb77ea2
#
_cell.length_a   1.000
_cell.length_b   1.000
_cell.length_c   1.000
_cell.angle_alpha   90.00
_cell.angle_beta   90.00
_cell.angle_gamma   90.00
#
_symmetry.space_group_name_H-M   'P 1'
#
loop_
_entity.id
_entity.type
_entity.pdbx_description
1 polymer ?
#
loop_
_entity_poly.entity_id
_entity_poly.type
_entity_poly.pdbx_seq_one_letter_code
_entity_poly.pdbx_strand_id
1 'polypeptide(L)'
;MRQSRTSVLIALLAISLIPLFAHASSLLEITELLTHPEQYDRQEVVVTGQVTNVQLATNRQGQPAYGFLLKDQAGTLKIISLGQIEVREGEQVIVEGVFSRLRQVGRTTIYNEIKALSIKPMNRLNPDLVG
;
A
#
# COMPACT_ATOMS: atom_id res chain seq x y z
N MET A 1 22.12 34.49 36.17
CA MET A 1 21.91 35.18 34.90
C MET A 1 22.27 34.36 33.69
N ARG A 2 23.45 33.82 33.65
CA ARG A 2 23.93 33.16 32.47
C ARG A 2 23.37 31.77 32.27
N GLN A 3 22.91 31.19 33.33
CA GLN A 3 22.41 29.82 33.32
C GLN A 3 21.13 29.67 32.51
N SER A 4 20.32 30.70 32.46
CA SER A 4 19.04 30.63 31.79
C SER A 4 19.14 30.40 30.29
N ARG A 5 20.26 30.77 29.70
CA ARG A 5 20.44 30.60 28.27
C ARG A 5 20.62 29.15 27.84
N THR A 6 21.23 28.37 28.70
CA THR A 6 21.48 26.97 28.40
C THR A 6 20.20 26.16 28.35
N SER A 7 19.25 26.50 29.20
CA SER A 7 17.99 25.75 29.24
C SER A 7 17.17 25.86 27.96
N VAL A 8 17.24 27.00 27.30
CA VAL A 8 16.46 27.23 26.09
C VAL A 8 16.94 26.35 24.96
N LEU A 9 18.24 26.14 24.83
CA LEU A 9 18.80 25.34 23.75
C LEU A 9 18.40 23.87 23.83
N ILE A 10 18.28 23.36 25.04
CA ILE A 10 17.89 21.96 25.25
C ILE A 10 16.46 21.72 24.80
N ALA A 11 15.57 22.66 25.05
CA ALA A 11 14.17 22.52 24.65
C ALA A 11 13.98 22.43 23.17
N LEU A 12 14.78 23.17 22.41
CA LEU A 12 14.67 23.17 20.95
C LEU A 12 15.06 21.83 20.33
N LEU A 13 16.02 21.14 20.93
CA LEU A 13 16.46 19.85 20.41
C LEU A 13 15.39 18.78 20.60
N ALA A 14 14.63 18.85 21.68
CA ALA A 14 13.59 17.86 21.94
C ALA A 14 12.48 17.93 20.91
N ILE A 15 12.14 19.10 20.44
CA ILE A 15 11.03 19.27 19.49
C ILE A 15 11.35 18.70 18.13
N SER A 16 12.59 18.77 17.68
CA SER A 16 12.97 18.37 16.35
C SER A 16 12.87 16.86 16.09
N LEU A 17 12.74 16.04 17.12
CA LEU A 17 12.68 14.59 16.97
C LEU A 17 11.28 14.07 16.74
N ILE A 18 10.25 14.84 17.05
CA ILE A 18 8.87 14.35 17.02
C ILE A 18 8.36 13.99 15.63
N PRO A 19 8.61 14.77 14.56
CA PRO A 19 8.02 14.49 13.27
C PRO A 19 8.49 13.21 12.58
N LEU A 20 9.57 12.61 13.04
CA LEU A 20 10.18 11.48 12.37
C LEU A 20 9.37 10.19 12.45
N PHE A 21 8.38 10.14 13.35
CA PHE A 21 7.63 8.91 13.60
C PHE A 21 6.23 8.95 13.01
N ALA A 22 5.94 9.90 12.15
CA ALA A 22 4.58 10.11 11.66
C ALA A 22 4.22 9.33 10.40
N HIS A 23 5.06 8.43 9.92
CA HIS A 23 4.88 7.82 8.61
C HIS A 23 4.59 6.33 8.60
N ALA A 24 4.20 5.76 9.72
CA ALA A 24 3.83 4.36 9.74
C ALA A 24 2.49 4.17 9.02
N SER A 25 2.49 3.34 7.97
CA SER A 25 1.26 3.03 7.26
C SER A 25 0.42 2.07 8.08
N SER A 26 -0.87 2.38 8.23
CA SER A 26 -1.82 1.53 8.91
C SER A 26 -2.44 0.55 7.93
N LEU A 27 -2.78 -0.64 8.42
CA LEU A 27 -3.55 -1.59 7.65
C LEU A 27 -4.96 -1.03 7.47
N LEU A 28 -5.40 -0.96 6.22
CA LEU A 28 -6.71 -0.43 5.85
C LEU A 28 -7.58 -1.53 5.29
N GLU A 29 -8.87 -1.39 5.50
CA GLU A 29 -9.85 -2.24 4.83
C GLU A 29 -10.13 -1.70 3.43
N ILE A 30 -10.45 -2.61 2.52
CA ILE A 30 -10.76 -2.22 1.14
C ILE A 30 -11.93 -1.25 1.11
N THR A 31 -12.93 -1.47 1.97
CA THR A 31 -14.09 -0.59 2.07
C THR A 31 -13.69 0.84 2.38
N GLU A 32 -12.71 1.03 3.25
CA GLU A 32 -12.25 2.38 3.61
C GLU A 32 -11.71 3.12 2.39
N LEU A 33 -10.89 2.45 1.58
CA LEU A 33 -10.37 3.05 0.37
C LEU A 33 -11.46 3.36 -0.65
N LEU A 34 -12.44 2.47 -0.78
CA LEU A 34 -13.52 2.66 -1.75
C LEU A 34 -14.53 3.72 -1.32
N THR A 35 -14.68 3.91 -0.01
CA THR A 35 -15.61 4.90 0.53
C THR A 35 -15.01 6.31 0.55
N HIS A 36 -13.71 6.39 0.85
CA HIS A 36 -13.04 7.68 0.98
C HIS A 36 -11.79 7.78 0.09
N PRO A 37 -11.95 7.56 -1.22
CA PRO A 37 -10.77 7.48 -2.09
C PRO A 37 -9.96 8.76 -2.16
N GLU A 38 -10.59 9.93 -1.97
CA GLU A 38 -9.85 11.20 -2.01
C GLU A 38 -8.86 11.35 -0.87
N GLN A 39 -9.14 10.71 0.27
CA GLN A 39 -8.26 10.81 1.43
C GLN A 39 -6.95 10.05 1.25
N TYR A 40 -6.97 9.03 0.40
CA TYR A 40 -5.83 8.13 0.23
C TYR A 40 -5.16 8.28 -1.13
N ASP A 41 -5.65 9.18 -1.95
CA ASP A 41 -5.12 9.36 -3.31
C ASP A 41 -3.64 9.72 -3.27
N ARG A 42 -2.84 8.95 -4.00
CA ARG A 42 -1.39 9.09 -4.11
C ARG A 42 -0.64 8.79 -2.82
N GLN A 43 -1.25 8.09 -1.90
CA GLN A 43 -0.62 7.73 -0.64
C GLN A 43 -0.30 6.25 -0.58
N GLU A 44 0.72 5.91 0.21
CA GLU A 44 1.02 4.52 0.48
C GLU A 44 -0.01 3.95 1.44
N VAL A 45 -0.50 2.78 1.08
CA VAL A 45 -1.51 2.07 1.86
C VAL A 45 -1.12 0.61 1.99
N VAL A 46 -1.65 -0.04 3.01
CA VAL A 46 -1.48 -1.48 3.23
C VAL A 46 -2.86 -2.09 3.35
N VAL A 47 -3.15 -3.08 2.51
CA VAL A 47 -4.45 -3.76 2.50
C VAL A 47 -4.23 -5.26 2.45
N THR A 48 -5.21 -6.01 2.90
CA THR A 48 -5.21 -7.47 2.82
C THR A 48 -6.43 -7.96 2.06
N GLY A 49 -6.33 -9.15 1.50
CA GLY A 49 -7.44 -9.76 0.82
C GLY A 49 -7.04 -11.01 0.08
N GLN A 50 -7.98 -11.54 -0.67
CA GLN A 50 -7.80 -12.74 -1.47
C GLN A 50 -7.52 -12.36 -2.92
N VAL A 51 -6.54 -13.00 -3.51
CA VAL A 51 -6.17 -12.80 -4.92
C VAL A 51 -7.19 -13.49 -5.81
N THR A 52 -7.74 -12.75 -6.76
CA THR A 52 -8.63 -13.30 -7.78
C THR A 52 -8.29 -12.69 -9.14
N ASN A 53 -8.62 -13.39 -10.19
CA ASN A 53 -8.55 -12.89 -11.57
C ASN A 53 -7.17 -12.36 -11.95
N VAL A 54 -6.15 -13.20 -11.80
CA VAL A 54 -4.77 -12.83 -12.13
C VAL A 54 -4.62 -12.76 -13.66
N GLN A 55 -4.02 -11.66 -14.13
CA GLN A 55 -3.80 -11.42 -15.55
C GLN A 55 -2.38 -10.94 -15.82
N LEU A 56 -1.78 -11.45 -16.89
CA LEU A 56 -0.48 -10.98 -17.33
C LEU A 56 -0.63 -9.67 -18.11
N ALA A 57 0.39 -8.83 -18.02
CA ALA A 57 0.44 -7.58 -18.74
C ALA A 57 1.89 -7.22 -19.07
N THR A 58 2.07 -6.18 -19.85
CA THR A 58 3.37 -5.54 -20.07
C THR A 58 3.19 -4.05 -19.91
N ASN A 59 4.24 -3.38 -19.43
CA ASN A 59 4.20 -1.92 -19.34
C ASN A 59 4.63 -1.30 -20.67
N ARG A 60 4.72 0.03 -20.72
CA ARG A 60 5.07 0.74 -21.94
C ARG A 60 6.48 0.42 -22.45
N GLN A 61 7.37 0.03 -21.55
CA GLN A 61 8.73 -0.34 -21.89
C GLN A 61 8.86 -1.82 -22.29
N GLY A 62 7.74 -2.54 -22.37
CA GLY A 62 7.76 -3.95 -22.70
C GLY A 62 8.16 -4.85 -21.55
N GLN A 63 8.26 -4.34 -20.35
CA GLN A 63 8.63 -5.14 -19.19
C GLN A 63 7.41 -5.91 -18.68
N PRO A 64 7.63 -7.11 -18.11
CA PRO A 64 6.53 -7.90 -17.58
C PRO A 64 5.86 -7.20 -16.42
N ALA A 65 4.56 -7.37 -16.32
CA ALA A 65 3.73 -6.89 -15.24
C ALA A 65 2.58 -7.86 -15.06
N TYR A 66 1.83 -7.72 -13.99
CA TYR A 66 0.62 -8.48 -13.80
C TYR A 66 -0.36 -7.68 -12.97
N GLY A 67 -1.62 -8.04 -13.09
CA GLY A 67 -2.67 -7.43 -12.30
C GLY A 67 -3.57 -8.49 -11.73
N PHE A 68 -4.28 -8.14 -10.68
CA PHE A 68 -5.29 -9.01 -10.10
C PHE A 68 -6.29 -8.17 -9.30
N LEU A 69 -7.37 -8.80 -8.92
CA LEU A 69 -8.34 -8.20 -8.03
C LEU A 69 -8.10 -8.72 -6.62
N LEU A 70 -8.02 -7.81 -5.68
CA LEU A 70 -7.91 -8.13 -4.27
C LEU A 70 -9.29 -8.01 -3.67
N LYS A 71 -9.77 -9.07 -3.06
CA LYS A 71 -11.15 -9.19 -2.61
C LYS A 71 -11.21 -9.47 -1.12
N ASP A 72 -12.08 -8.77 -0.41
CA ASP A 72 -12.49 -9.13 0.93
C ASP A 72 -14.01 -9.26 0.98
N GLN A 73 -14.58 -9.35 2.16
CA GLN A 73 -16.03 -9.53 2.30
C GLN A 73 -16.84 -8.32 1.81
N ALA A 74 -16.22 -7.15 1.79
CA ALA A 74 -16.95 -5.92 1.56
C ALA A 74 -16.68 -5.30 0.20
N GLY A 75 -15.58 -5.67 -0.48
CA GLY A 75 -15.27 -5.04 -1.75
C GLY A 75 -14.13 -5.67 -2.50
N THR A 76 -13.85 -5.10 -3.65
CA THR A 76 -12.81 -5.55 -4.58
C THR A 76 -11.99 -4.37 -5.01
N LEU A 77 -10.67 -4.55 -5.09
CA LEU A 77 -9.74 -3.50 -5.44
C LEU A 77 -8.74 -4.01 -6.45
N LYS A 78 -8.45 -3.22 -7.47
CA LYS A 78 -7.50 -3.61 -8.50
C LYS A 78 -6.07 -3.38 -8.01
N ILE A 79 -5.22 -4.39 -8.21
CA ILE A 79 -3.80 -4.31 -7.89
C ILE A 79 -3.01 -4.50 -9.18
N ILE A 80 -1.98 -3.69 -9.36
CA ILE A 80 -1.04 -3.87 -10.46
C ILE A 80 0.36 -3.95 -9.89
N SER A 81 1.18 -4.83 -10.45
CA SER A 81 2.54 -5.04 -9.99
C SER A 81 3.48 -5.23 -11.18
N LEU A 82 4.64 -4.63 -11.10
CA LEU A 82 5.71 -4.86 -12.07
C LEU A 82 6.42 -6.17 -11.75
N GLY A 83 6.92 -6.83 -12.80
CA GLY A 83 7.68 -8.05 -12.65
C GLY A 83 6.88 -9.28 -13.00
N GLN A 84 7.44 -10.43 -12.66
CA GLN A 84 6.80 -11.72 -12.92
C GLN A 84 5.81 -12.05 -11.82
N ILE A 85 4.85 -12.90 -12.14
CA ILE A 85 3.78 -13.25 -11.20
C ILE A 85 4.36 -13.89 -9.95
N GLU A 86 3.97 -13.34 -8.80
CA GLU A 86 4.37 -13.86 -7.48
C GLU A 86 3.17 -14.23 -6.62
N VAL A 87 1.97 -14.26 -7.21
CA VAL A 87 0.73 -14.54 -6.49
C VAL A 87 -0.02 -15.68 -7.17
N ARG A 88 -0.93 -16.31 -6.43
CA ARG A 88 -1.79 -17.38 -6.95
C ARG A 88 -3.23 -17.06 -6.70
N GLU A 89 -4.09 -17.52 -7.60
CA GLU A 89 -5.53 -17.44 -7.41
C GLU A 89 -5.93 -18.01 -6.05
N GLY A 90 -6.75 -17.30 -5.31
CA GLY A 90 -7.26 -17.74 -4.01
C GLY A 90 -6.35 -17.50 -2.83
N GLU A 91 -5.14 -17.03 -3.06
CA GLU A 91 -4.18 -16.79 -1.99
C GLU A 91 -4.55 -15.55 -1.18
N GLN A 92 -4.36 -15.62 0.14
CA GLN A 92 -4.51 -14.45 1.01
C GLN A 92 -3.18 -13.72 1.07
N VAL A 93 -3.20 -12.43 0.77
CA VAL A 93 -1.98 -11.62 0.69
C VAL A 93 -2.13 -10.30 1.43
N ILE A 94 -0.98 -9.73 1.77
CA ILE A 94 -0.87 -8.35 2.23
C ILE A 94 -0.21 -7.56 1.10
N VAL A 95 -0.87 -6.50 0.67
CA VAL A 95 -0.38 -5.62 -0.40
C VAL A 95 -0.04 -4.27 0.19
N GLU A 96 1.19 -3.83 -0.04
CA GLU A 96 1.64 -2.49 0.26
C GLU A 96 1.92 -1.78 -1.05
N GLY A 97 1.38 -0.60 -1.23
CA GLY A 97 1.59 0.12 -2.47
C GLY A 97 0.97 1.51 -2.45
N VAL A 98 1.00 2.16 -3.59
CA VAL A 98 0.47 3.51 -3.73
C VAL A 98 -0.93 3.44 -4.34
N PHE A 99 -1.88 4.02 -3.65
CA PHE A 99 -3.26 4.07 -4.10
C PHE A 99 -3.46 5.23 -5.06
N SER A 100 -4.19 4.98 -6.14
CA SER A 100 -4.60 6.01 -7.10
C SER A 100 -6.10 5.97 -7.26
N ARG A 101 -6.75 7.06 -6.96
CA ARG A 101 -8.18 7.20 -7.17
C ARG A 101 -8.52 7.20 -8.66
N LEU A 102 -7.66 7.83 -9.44
CA LEU A 102 -7.89 8.00 -10.86
C LEU A 102 -6.56 7.94 -11.61
N ARG A 103 -6.49 7.13 -12.65
CA ARG A 103 -5.30 7.04 -13.50
C ARG A 103 -5.72 7.05 -14.95
N GLN A 104 -5.07 7.87 -15.75
CA GLN A 104 -5.34 7.96 -17.18
C GLN A 104 -4.28 7.16 -17.94
N VAL A 105 -4.73 6.24 -18.77
CA VAL A 105 -3.84 5.44 -19.64
C VAL A 105 -4.38 5.55 -21.05
N GLY A 106 -3.75 6.42 -21.86
CA GLY A 106 -4.26 6.71 -23.18
C GLY A 106 -5.66 7.31 -23.08
N ARG A 107 -6.64 6.64 -23.69
CA ARG A 107 -8.04 7.07 -23.61
C ARG A 107 -8.83 6.37 -22.54
N THR A 108 -8.18 5.49 -21.79
CA THR A 108 -8.85 4.71 -20.75
C THR A 108 -8.60 5.34 -19.40
N THR A 109 -9.65 5.44 -18.60
CA THR A 109 -9.57 5.90 -17.22
C THR A 109 -9.71 4.68 -16.30
N ILE A 110 -8.76 4.54 -15.38
CA ILE A 110 -8.76 3.46 -14.39
C ILE A 110 -9.03 4.09 -13.03
N TYR A 111 -9.98 3.51 -12.31
CA TYR A 111 -10.40 4.02 -11.00
C TYR A 111 -9.95 3.07 -9.89
N ASN A 112 -9.52 3.62 -8.79
CA ASN A 112 -9.28 2.90 -7.53
C ASN A 112 -8.34 1.70 -7.72
N GLU A 113 -7.07 2.01 -7.88
CA GLU A 113 -6.05 1.00 -8.15
C GLU A 113 -4.88 1.17 -7.18
N ILE A 114 -4.27 0.07 -6.76
CA ILE A 114 -3.01 0.12 -6.03
C ILE A 114 -1.89 -0.37 -6.95
N LYS A 115 -0.84 0.43 -7.06
CA LYS A 115 0.41 0.01 -7.66
C LYS A 115 1.27 -0.58 -6.56
N ALA A 116 1.45 -1.89 -6.60
CA ALA A 116 2.10 -2.61 -5.52
C ALA A 116 3.58 -2.32 -5.45
N LEU A 117 4.06 -2.13 -4.24
CA LEU A 117 5.48 -2.06 -3.91
C LEU A 117 5.94 -3.37 -3.29
N SER A 118 5.05 -4.05 -2.59
CA SER A 118 5.33 -5.31 -1.93
C SER A 118 4.04 -6.12 -1.81
N ILE A 119 4.14 -7.41 -2.10
CA ILE A 119 3.03 -8.34 -1.94
C ILE A 119 3.58 -9.55 -1.19
N LYS A 120 2.95 -9.89 -0.07
CA LYS A 120 3.40 -11.00 0.77
C LYS A 120 2.25 -11.95 1.07
N PRO A 121 2.43 -13.26 0.85
CA PRO A 121 1.43 -14.23 1.27
C PRO A 121 1.27 -14.21 2.79
N MET A 122 0.04 -14.21 3.26
CA MET A 122 -0.21 -14.14 4.70
C MET A 122 0.26 -15.38 5.44
N ASN A 123 0.15 -16.53 4.80
CA ASN A 123 0.56 -17.79 5.43
C ASN A 123 2.06 -17.92 5.67
N ARG A 124 2.87 -17.11 5.01
CA ARG A 124 4.33 -17.10 5.22
C ARG A 124 4.75 -16.20 6.37
N LEU A 125 3.87 -15.36 6.86
CA LEU A 125 4.21 -14.42 7.92
C LEU A 125 4.24 -15.07 9.29
N ASN A 126 3.48 -16.17 9.48
CA ASN A 126 3.38 -16.85 10.75
C ASN A 126 3.50 -18.37 10.54
N PRO A 127 4.66 -18.85 10.07
CA PRO A 127 4.78 -20.29 9.81
C PRO A 127 4.64 -21.13 11.08
N ASP A 128 5.00 -20.58 12.23
CA ASP A 128 4.91 -21.32 13.49
C ASP A 128 3.49 -21.50 13.97
N LEU A 129 2.58 -20.64 13.54
CA LEU A 129 1.18 -20.76 13.92
C LEU A 129 0.46 -21.83 13.12
N VAL A 130 1.03 -22.22 12.01
CA VAL A 130 0.44 -23.23 11.13
C VAL A 130 0.79 -24.65 11.60
N GLY A 131 1.96 -24.77 12.22
CA GLY A 131 2.45 -26.06 12.69
C GLY A 131 1.77 -26.54 13.98
#